data_676df1d0a2b50d9cc64a903534bd99d3
#
_entry.id   676df1d0a2b50d9cc64a903534bd99d3
#
_cell.length_a   1.000
_cell.length_b   1.000
_cell.length_c   1.000
_cell.angle_alpha   90.00
_cell.angle_beta   90.00
_cell.angle_gamma   90.00
#
_symmetry.space_group_name_H-M   'P 1'
#
loop_
_entity.id
_entity.type
_entity.pdbx_description
1 polymer ?
#
loop_
_entity_poly.entity_id
_entity_poly.type
_entity_poly.pdbx_seq_one_letter_code
_entity_poly.pdbx_strand_id
1 'polypeptide(L)'
;MTYKQKDFIKLVAEESGYYQNAVKDILDSVASVSEKLMSDATPEEQVHIKLFEGLTIGTKYYKERKAMNPRTGEDIITPEHIYPYTKYTQAFSLKIREACNKREG
;
A
#
# COMPACT_ATOMS: atom_id res chain seq x y z
N MET A 1 7.36 17.24 -3.97
CA MET A 1 5.96 17.59 -4.29
C MET A 1 5.00 16.69 -3.55
N THR A 2 3.95 17.24 -3.01
CA THR A 2 2.95 16.49 -2.28
C THR A 2 1.59 16.67 -2.93
N TYR A 3 0.94 15.55 -3.26
CA TYR A 3 -0.42 15.56 -3.76
C TYR A 3 -1.33 15.05 -2.66
N LYS A 4 -2.23 15.89 -2.20
CA LYS A 4 -3.26 15.48 -1.24
C LYS A 4 -4.34 14.68 -1.99
N GLN A 5 -5.19 13.99 -1.25
CA GLN A 5 -6.25 13.18 -1.86
C GLN A 5 -7.11 14.01 -2.82
N LYS A 6 -7.49 15.23 -2.44
CA LYS A 6 -8.32 16.09 -3.29
C LYS A 6 -7.62 16.46 -4.58
N ASP A 7 -6.31 16.68 -4.55
CA ASP A 7 -5.51 16.99 -5.74
C ASP A 7 -5.47 15.81 -6.68
N PHE A 8 -5.26 14.61 -6.11
CA PHE A 8 -5.27 13.37 -6.86
C PHE A 8 -6.62 13.09 -7.49
N ILE A 9 -7.72 13.29 -6.74
CA ILE A 9 -9.08 13.13 -7.24
C ILE A 9 -9.34 14.04 -8.44
N LYS A 10 -8.89 15.28 -8.35
CA LYS A 10 -9.05 16.25 -9.44
C LYS A 10 -8.34 15.75 -10.71
N LEU A 11 -7.12 15.28 -10.58
CA LEU A 11 -6.34 14.78 -11.71
C LEU A 11 -6.96 13.53 -12.33
N VAL A 12 -7.45 12.62 -11.49
CA VAL A 12 -8.12 11.40 -11.96
C VAL A 12 -9.43 11.75 -12.67
N ALA A 13 -10.17 12.73 -12.15
CA ALA A 13 -11.40 13.19 -12.76
C ALA A 13 -11.14 13.78 -14.16
N GLU A 14 -10.09 14.57 -14.30
CA GLU A 14 -9.67 15.14 -15.57
C GLU A 14 -9.27 14.05 -16.58
N GLU A 15 -8.52 13.06 -16.13
CA GLU A 15 -8.06 11.96 -16.98
C GLU A 15 -9.20 11.06 -17.44
N SER A 16 -10.12 10.73 -16.51
CA SER A 16 -11.19 9.77 -16.76
C SER A 16 -12.44 10.36 -17.37
N GLY A 17 -12.65 11.66 -17.21
CA GLY A 17 -13.88 12.34 -17.63
C GLY A 17 -15.04 12.22 -16.65
N TYR A 18 -14.81 11.57 -15.48
CA TYR A 18 -15.83 11.50 -14.44
C TYR A 18 -15.79 12.72 -13.53
N TYR A 19 -16.90 13.00 -12.85
CA TYR A 19 -16.95 14.07 -11.87
C TYR A 19 -16.12 13.74 -10.64
N GLN A 20 -15.61 14.77 -9.96
CA GLN A 20 -14.76 14.58 -8.77
C GLN A 20 -15.47 13.81 -7.66
N ASN A 21 -16.78 14.08 -7.43
CA ASN A 21 -17.52 13.33 -6.41
C ASN A 21 -17.66 11.84 -6.76
N ALA A 22 -17.81 11.50 -8.03
CA ALA A 22 -17.86 10.11 -8.47
C ALA A 22 -16.51 9.43 -8.22
N VAL A 23 -15.42 10.11 -8.53
CA VAL A 23 -14.06 9.60 -8.28
C VAL A 23 -13.83 9.38 -6.79
N LYS A 24 -14.23 10.34 -5.96
CA LYS A 24 -14.11 10.23 -4.51
C LYS A 24 -14.89 9.04 -3.96
N ASP A 25 -16.13 8.88 -4.41
CA ASP A 25 -16.98 7.76 -3.98
C ASP A 25 -16.34 6.41 -4.33
N ILE A 26 -15.78 6.31 -5.53
CA ILE A 26 -15.09 5.09 -5.97
C ILE A 26 -13.86 4.83 -5.11
N LEU A 27 -13.04 5.85 -4.84
CA LEU A 27 -11.85 5.70 -3.99
C LEU A 27 -12.21 5.30 -2.57
N ASP A 28 -13.26 5.89 -2.01
CA ASP A 28 -13.73 5.52 -0.67
C ASP A 28 -14.20 4.06 -0.65
N SER A 29 -14.86 3.60 -1.71
CA SER A 29 -15.29 2.20 -1.84
C SER A 29 -14.09 1.27 -1.98
N VAL A 30 -13.07 1.66 -2.74
CA VAL A 30 -11.83 0.88 -2.87
C VAL A 30 -11.18 0.70 -1.51
N ALA A 31 -11.07 1.77 -0.74
CA ALA A 31 -10.51 1.72 0.62
C ALA A 31 -11.32 0.80 1.53
N SER A 32 -12.64 0.94 1.50
CA SER A 32 -13.54 0.14 2.33
C SER A 32 -13.48 -1.36 2.02
N VAL A 33 -13.51 -1.72 0.74
CA VAL A 33 -13.42 -3.11 0.30
C VAL A 33 -12.05 -3.69 0.64
N SER A 34 -10.99 -2.92 0.42
CA SER A 34 -9.62 -3.34 0.74
C SER A 34 -9.48 -3.64 2.24
N GLU A 35 -10.02 -2.78 3.09
CA GLU A 35 -9.99 -2.96 4.54
C GLU A 35 -10.73 -4.24 4.93
N LYS A 36 -11.91 -4.48 4.38
CA LYS A 36 -12.69 -5.69 4.67
C LYS A 36 -11.94 -6.96 4.27
N LEU A 37 -11.38 -6.98 3.07
CA LEU A 37 -10.66 -8.15 2.58
C LEU A 37 -9.40 -8.42 3.40
N MET A 38 -8.62 -7.38 3.71
CA MET A 38 -7.41 -7.54 4.51
C MET A 38 -7.67 -7.92 5.95
N SER A 39 -8.84 -7.53 6.49
CA SER A 39 -9.23 -7.88 7.85
C SER A 39 -9.53 -9.38 8.02
N ASP A 40 -9.75 -10.09 6.91
CA ASP A 40 -9.99 -11.54 6.93
C ASP A 40 -8.70 -12.36 6.91
N ALA A 41 -7.53 -11.73 6.90
CA ALA A 41 -6.26 -12.44 6.90
C ALA A 41 -6.04 -13.22 8.17
N THR A 42 -5.46 -14.41 8.03
CA THR A 42 -5.09 -15.28 9.16
C THR A 42 -3.60 -15.59 9.06
N PRO A 43 -2.96 -16.08 10.15
CA PRO A 43 -1.55 -16.47 10.06
C PRO A 43 -1.25 -17.50 8.99
N GLU A 44 -2.21 -18.35 8.66
CA GLU A 44 -2.07 -19.41 7.64
C GLU A 44 -2.38 -18.91 6.24
N GLU A 45 -3.16 -17.83 6.13
CA GLU A 45 -3.63 -17.34 4.84
C GLU A 45 -3.54 -15.82 4.78
N GLN A 46 -2.65 -15.33 3.94
CA GLN A 46 -2.48 -13.90 3.73
C GLN A 46 -3.30 -13.43 2.54
N VAL A 47 -3.71 -12.16 2.57
CA VAL A 47 -4.52 -11.56 1.53
C VAL A 47 -3.63 -10.76 0.58
N HIS A 48 -3.88 -10.89 -0.72
CA HIS A 48 -3.19 -10.10 -1.74
C HIS A 48 -4.24 -9.52 -2.68
N ILE A 49 -4.19 -8.21 -2.88
CA ILE A 49 -5.12 -7.48 -3.73
C ILE A 49 -4.33 -6.72 -4.79
N LYS A 50 -4.55 -7.04 -6.04
CA LYS A 50 -3.95 -6.29 -7.14
C LYS A 50 -4.86 -5.11 -7.45
N LEU A 51 -4.45 -3.90 -7.05
CA LEU A 51 -5.27 -2.70 -7.25
C LEU A 51 -5.24 -2.21 -8.70
N PHE A 52 -4.06 -2.12 -9.25
CA PHE A 52 -3.87 -1.83 -10.66
C PHE A 52 -2.58 -2.52 -11.10
N GLU A 53 -2.35 -2.54 -12.39
CA GLU A 53 -1.15 -3.17 -12.90
C GLU A 53 0.08 -2.41 -12.40
N GLY A 54 0.86 -3.07 -11.58
CA GLY A 54 2.05 -2.50 -10.96
C GLY A 54 1.95 -2.33 -9.46
N LEU A 55 0.76 -2.34 -8.87
CA LEU A 55 0.61 -2.17 -7.41
C LEU A 55 -0.25 -3.27 -6.81
N THR A 56 0.34 -3.96 -5.85
CA THR A 56 -0.35 -4.96 -5.03
C THR A 56 -0.31 -4.51 -3.58
N ILE A 57 -1.46 -4.53 -2.92
CA ILE A 57 -1.55 -4.35 -1.47
C ILE A 57 -1.91 -5.68 -0.84
N GLY A 58 -1.53 -5.88 0.40
CA GLY A 58 -1.82 -7.13 1.06
C GLY A 58 -1.46 -7.12 2.51
N THR A 59 -1.41 -8.32 3.07
CA THR A 59 -1.07 -8.51 4.48
C THR A 59 0.16 -9.38 4.61
N LYS A 60 0.92 -9.15 5.69
CA LYS A 60 2.05 -10.00 6.07
C LYS A 60 1.91 -10.41 7.51
N TYR A 61 2.21 -11.67 7.79
CA TYR A 61 2.25 -12.22 9.13
C TYR A 61 3.68 -12.23 9.65
N TYR A 62 3.85 -11.73 10.87
CA TYR A 62 5.13 -11.73 11.57
C TYR A 62 4.99 -12.53 12.84
N LYS A 63 5.85 -13.54 12.99
CA LYS A 63 5.91 -14.35 14.18
C LYS A 63 6.41 -13.55 15.37
N GLU A 64 6.07 -14.00 16.57
CA GLU A 64 6.62 -13.45 17.79
C GLU A 64 8.14 -13.50 17.74
N ARG A 65 8.79 -12.40 18.09
CA ARG A 65 10.26 -12.30 18.13
C ARG A 65 10.73 -11.80 19.48
N LYS A 66 11.84 -12.40 19.93
CA LYS A 66 12.56 -11.87 21.05
C LYS A 66 13.76 -11.08 20.55
N ALA A 67 13.87 -9.87 21.04
CA ALA A 67 15.02 -9.02 20.77
C ALA A 67 15.53 -8.45 22.08
N MET A 68 16.82 -8.18 22.16
CA MET A 68 17.41 -7.58 23.33
C MET A 68 17.59 -6.08 23.10
N ASN A 69 17.17 -5.26 24.07
CA ASN A 69 17.40 -3.84 24.00
C ASN A 69 18.89 -3.59 24.29
N PRO A 70 19.66 -3.05 23.32
CA PRO A 70 21.11 -2.84 23.52
C PRO A 70 21.44 -1.83 24.59
N ARG A 71 20.51 -0.97 24.99
CA ARG A 71 20.73 0.03 26.02
C ARG A 71 20.57 -0.50 27.44
N THR A 72 19.61 -1.38 27.65
CA THR A 72 19.26 -1.86 28.99
C THR A 72 19.56 -3.32 29.20
N GLY A 73 19.78 -4.08 28.13
CA GLY A 73 19.98 -5.53 28.20
C GLY A 73 18.69 -6.30 28.46
N GLU A 74 17.55 -5.60 28.48
CA GLU A 74 16.26 -6.25 28.71
C GLU A 74 15.75 -6.93 27.44
N ASP A 75 15.09 -8.08 27.63
CA ASP A 75 14.46 -8.78 26.54
C ASP A 75 13.16 -8.07 26.13
N ILE A 76 13.04 -7.78 24.83
CA ILE A 76 11.82 -7.21 24.27
C ILE A 76 11.13 -8.30 23.49
N ILE A 77 9.86 -8.54 23.81
CA ILE A 77 9.04 -9.51 23.08
C ILE A 77 8.11 -8.73 22.17
N THR A 78 8.27 -8.95 20.85
CA THR A 78 7.33 -8.41 19.87
C THR A 78 6.31 -9.51 19.61
N PRO A 79 5.01 -9.30 19.97
CA PRO A 79 4.00 -10.33 19.75
C PRO A 79 3.77 -10.55 18.25
N GLU A 80 3.21 -11.71 17.93
CA GLU A 80 2.81 -11.98 16.55
C GLU A 80 1.78 -10.96 16.10
N HIS A 81 1.87 -10.58 14.84
CA HIS A 81 0.94 -9.59 14.28
C HIS A 81 0.84 -9.73 12.78
N ILE A 82 -0.29 -9.27 12.26
CA ILE A 82 -0.54 -9.15 10.84
C ILE A 82 -0.68 -7.68 10.54
N TYR A 83 0.02 -7.18 9.51
CA TYR A 83 -0.15 -5.79 9.14
C TYR A 83 -0.14 -5.61 7.61
N PRO A 84 -0.70 -4.49 7.14
CA PRO A 84 -0.77 -4.23 5.71
C PRO A 84 0.60 -3.86 5.13
N TYR A 85 0.79 -4.18 3.86
CA TYR A 85 1.98 -3.77 3.12
C TYR A 85 1.60 -3.49 1.67
N THR A 86 2.49 -2.76 0.98
CA THR A 86 2.34 -2.49 -0.44
C THR A 86 3.57 -3.00 -1.19
N LYS A 87 3.35 -3.40 -2.44
CA LYS A 87 4.45 -3.88 -3.28
C LYS A 87 4.23 -3.41 -4.71
N TYR A 88 5.25 -2.81 -5.30
CA TYR A 88 5.25 -2.48 -6.71
C TYR A 88 5.92 -3.58 -7.50
N THR A 89 5.41 -3.85 -8.71
CA THR A 89 6.05 -4.81 -9.59
C THR A 89 7.38 -4.25 -10.08
N GLN A 90 8.29 -5.15 -10.44
CA GLN A 90 9.60 -4.76 -10.97
C GLN A 90 9.45 -3.96 -12.27
N ALA A 91 8.52 -4.36 -13.14
CA ALA A 91 8.26 -3.65 -14.39
C ALA A 91 7.80 -2.22 -14.14
N PHE A 92 6.90 -2.00 -13.17
CA PHE A 92 6.44 -0.66 -12.82
C PHE A 92 7.58 0.19 -12.24
N SER A 93 8.38 -0.39 -11.36
CA SER A 93 9.52 0.30 -10.74
C SER A 93 10.56 0.71 -11.78
N LEU A 94 10.86 -0.16 -12.74
CA LEU A 94 11.78 0.15 -13.83
C LEU A 94 11.25 1.26 -14.73
N LYS A 95 9.95 1.23 -15.03
CA LYS A 95 9.30 2.24 -15.83
C LYS A 95 9.45 3.64 -15.23
N ILE A 96 9.24 3.74 -13.91
CA ILE A 96 9.39 5.00 -13.18
C ILE A 96 10.86 5.45 -13.18
N ARG A 97 11.78 4.53 -12.93
CA ARG A 97 13.22 4.83 -12.93
C ARG A 97 13.68 5.36 -14.28
N GLU A 98 13.29 4.71 -15.36
CA GLU A 98 13.65 5.14 -16.71
C GLU A 98 13.09 6.52 -17.05
N ALA A 99 11.83 6.78 -16.69
CA ALA A 99 11.21 8.08 -16.92
C ALA A 99 11.94 9.19 -16.14
N CYS A 100 12.33 8.93 -14.91
CA CYS A 100 13.08 9.89 -14.09
C CYS A 100 14.48 10.13 -14.65
N ASN A 101 15.17 9.09 -15.10
CA ASN A 101 16.51 9.21 -15.68
C ASN A 101 16.49 9.99 -16.98
N LYS A 102 15.47 9.82 -17.81
CA LYS A 102 15.33 10.59 -19.06
C LYS A 102 15.18 12.08 -18.81
N ARG A 103 14.54 12.47 -17.72
CA ARG A 103 14.38 13.90 -17.38
C ARG A 103 15.68 14.53 -16.90
N GLU A 104 16.54 13.76 -16.27
CA GLU A 104 17.84 14.23 -15.76
C GLU A 104 18.91 14.26 -16.84
N GLY A 105 18.73 13.45 -17.86
CA GLY A 105 19.65 13.39 -18.98
C GLY A 105 19.26 14.40 -20.03
#